data_8432dbf89ccf3160330b7558ee11c04e
#
_entry.id   8432dbf89ccf3160330b7558ee11c04e
#
_cell.length_a   1.000
_cell.length_b   1.000
_cell.length_c   1.000
_cell.angle_alpha   90.00
_cell.angle_beta   90.00
_cell.angle_gamma   90.00
#
_symmetry.space_group_name_H-M   'P 1'
#
loop_
_entity.id
_entity.type
_entity.pdbx_description
1 polymer ?
#
loop_
_entity_poly.entity_id
_entity_poly.type
_entity_poly.pdbx_seq_one_letter_code
_entity_poly.pdbx_strand_id
1 'polypeptide(L)'
;MSPLITTKKHFIMAIEVTDANFEETVLKAGKPAIVDFWAEWCGPCRMIGPIINELSEEYGDKIVVAKMDVDSNPLTPGKFGIRNIPTILFFKDGEMADKQVGVVPKSALAKKVDGLL
;
A
#
# COMPACT_ATOMS: atom_id res chain seq x y z
N MET A 1 -0.20 -30.36 -11.56
CA MET A 1 0.28 -29.74 -11.40
C MET A 1 0.92 -28.44 -11.10
N SER A 2 2.16 -28.42 -11.18
CA SER A 2 2.98 -27.27 -10.93
C SER A 2 2.58 -26.00 -11.63
N PRO A 3 2.09 -26.09 -12.87
CA PRO A 3 1.75 -24.87 -13.59
C PRO A 3 0.73 -24.02 -12.88
N LEU A 4 -0.16 -24.65 -12.15
CA LEU A 4 -1.20 -23.91 -11.44
C LEU A 4 -0.62 -23.06 -10.32
N ILE A 5 0.39 -23.60 -9.65
CA ILE A 5 1.04 -22.89 -8.56
C ILE A 5 1.74 -21.65 -9.10
N THR A 6 2.42 -21.79 -10.21
CA THR A 6 3.11 -20.69 -10.85
C THR A 6 2.13 -19.57 -11.21
N THR A 7 0.98 -19.95 -11.73
CA THR A 7 -0.03 -19.00 -12.13
C THR A 7 -0.49 -18.14 -10.96
N LYS A 8 -0.58 -18.72 -9.77
CA LYS A 8 -1.05 -17.99 -8.62
C LYS A 8 -0.21 -16.78 -8.27
N LYS A 9 1.08 -16.84 -8.54
CA LYS A 9 1.97 -15.72 -8.24
C LYS A 9 1.57 -14.47 -8.99
N HIS A 10 0.98 -14.61 -10.15
CA HIS A 10 0.62 -13.47 -10.98
C HIS A 10 -0.58 -12.71 -10.43
N PHE A 11 -1.24 -13.26 -9.42
CA PHE A 11 -2.41 -12.63 -8.83
C PHE A 11 -2.15 -12.03 -7.47
N ILE A 12 -0.86 -11.95 -7.07
CA ILE A 12 -0.52 -11.29 -5.82
C ILE A 12 -0.63 -9.79 -6.05
N MET A 13 -1.54 -9.16 -5.33
CA MET A 13 -1.81 -7.75 -5.48
C MET A 13 -1.95 -7.12 -4.11
N ALA A 14 -1.89 -5.77 -4.08
CA ALA A 14 -2.10 -5.04 -2.84
C ALA A 14 -3.51 -5.32 -2.31
N ILE A 15 -3.63 -5.36 -1.00
CA ILE A 15 -4.90 -5.60 -0.34
C ILE A 15 -5.74 -4.33 -0.38
N GLU A 16 -6.98 -4.46 -0.82
CA GLU A 16 -7.91 -3.33 -0.78
C GLU A 16 -8.39 -3.14 0.65
N VAL A 17 -8.16 -1.96 1.23
CA VAL A 17 -8.63 -1.67 2.60
C VAL A 17 -9.66 -0.56 2.58
N THR A 18 -10.50 -0.55 3.60
CA THR A 18 -11.58 0.40 3.75
C THR A 18 -11.48 1.10 5.09
N ASP A 19 -12.28 2.16 5.27
CA ASP A 19 -12.36 2.82 6.57
C ASP A 19 -12.70 1.83 7.67
N ALA A 20 -13.54 0.83 7.36
CA ALA A 20 -14.01 -0.13 8.36
C ALA A 20 -12.92 -1.12 8.80
N ASN A 21 -12.05 -1.55 7.87
CA ASN A 21 -11.06 -2.58 8.21
C ASN A 21 -9.62 -2.08 8.31
N PHE A 22 -9.40 -0.77 8.16
CA PHE A 22 -8.06 -0.21 8.15
C PHE A 22 -7.29 -0.56 9.43
N GLU A 23 -7.91 -0.34 10.56
CA GLU A 23 -7.24 -0.57 11.85
C GLU A 23 -6.78 -2.01 12.00
N GLU A 24 -7.68 -2.96 11.73
CA GLU A 24 -7.34 -4.38 11.87
C GLU A 24 -6.29 -4.82 10.85
N THR A 25 -6.44 -4.39 9.61
CA THR A 25 -5.60 -4.89 8.52
C THR A 25 -4.23 -4.22 8.49
N VAL A 26 -4.15 -2.94 8.86
CA VAL A 26 -2.93 -2.16 8.74
C VAL A 26 -2.29 -1.92 10.10
N LEU A 27 -3.02 -1.28 11.01
CA LEU A 27 -2.41 -0.84 12.28
C LEU A 27 -2.14 -1.99 13.22
N LYS A 28 -2.98 -3.02 13.20
CA LYS A 28 -2.85 -4.19 14.08
C LYS A 28 -2.28 -5.40 13.38
N ALA A 29 -1.61 -5.19 12.25
CA ALA A 29 -1.09 -6.29 11.44
C ALA A 29 0.05 -7.07 12.11
N GLY A 30 0.75 -6.44 13.05
CA GLY A 30 1.89 -7.07 13.72
C GLY A 30 3.15 -7.07 12.86
N LYS A 31 3.16 -6.32 11.77
CA LYS A 31 4.31 -6.18 10.88
C LYS A 31 4.17 -4.84 10.16
N PRO A 32 5.26 -4.35 9.54
CA PRO A 32 5.19 -3.08 8.83
C PRO A 32 4.17 -3.12 7.71
N ALA A 33 3.63 -1.97 7.38
CA ALA A 33 2.61 -1.87 6.34
C ALA A 33 2.83 -0.62 5.50
N ILE A 34 2.45 -0.70 4.22
CA ILE A 34 2.38 0.49 3.38
C ILE A 34 0.97 0.57 2.81
N VAL A 35 0.48 1.80 2.64
CA VAL A 35 -0.87 2.03 2.13
C VAL A 35 -0.81 3.09 1.04
N ASP A 36 -1.28 2.72 -0.14
CA ASP A 36 -1.38 3.60 -1.29
C ASP A 36 -2.77 4.24 -1.32
N PHE A 37 -2.85 5.55 -1.09
CA PHE A 37 -4.10 6.30 -1.16
C PHE A 37 -4.27 6.79 -2.59
N TRP A 38 -5.35 6.38 -3.25
CA TRP A 38 -5.55 6.60 -4.68
C TRP A 38 -7.00 6.89 -5.00
N ALA A 39 -7.26 7.32 -6.23
CA ALA A 39 -8.62 7.48 -6.73
C ALA A 39 -8.63 7.09 -8.21
N GLU A 40 -9.80 6.69 -8.69
CA GLU A 40 -9.94 6.20 -10.05
C GLU A 40 -9.65 7.27 -11.11
N TRP A 41 -10.02 8.52 -10.82
CA TRP A 41 -9.80 9.64 -11.73
C TRP A 41 -8.37 10.16 -11.75
N CYS A 42 -7.53 9.63 -10.91
CA CYS A 42 -6.18 10.14 -10.70
C CYS A 42 -5.20 9.46 -11.65
N GLY A 43 -4.72 10.21 -12.65
CA GLY A 43 -3.75 9.69 -13.62
C GLY A 43 -2.46 9.20 -12.98
N PRO A 44 -1.79 10.02 -12.17
CA PRO A 44 -0.55 9.59 -11.51
C PRO A 44 -0.72 8.35 -10.64
N CYS A 45 -1.91 8.16 -10.05
CA CYS A 45 -2.18 6.97 -9.24
C CYS A 45 -2.07 5.69 -10.07
N ARG A 46 -2.45 5.77 -11.35
CA ARG A 46 -2.38 4.61 -12.25
C ARG A 46 -0.95 4.22 -12.57
N MET A 47 -0.02 5.17 -12.44
CA MET A 47 1.40 4.88 -12.68
C MET A 47 2.01 4.17 -11.49
N ILE A 48 1.56 4.51 -10.27
CA ILE A 48 2.14 3.91 -9.07
C ILE A 48 1.51 2.56 -8.74
N GLY A 49 0.27 2.32 -9.17
CA GLY A 49 -0.43 1.08 -8.85
C GLY A 49 0.35 -0.19 -9.16
N PRO A 50 0.88 -0.34 -10.38
CA PRO A 50 1.67 -1.52 -10.71
C PRO A 50 2.91 -1.67 -9.82
N ILE A 51 3.52 -0.55 -9.44
CA ILE A 51 4.69 -0.57 -8.56
C ILE A 51 4.30 -1.11 -7.18
N ILE A 52 3.15 -0.68 -6.67
CA ILE A 52 2.64 -1.15 -5.38
C ILE A 52 2.39 -2.66 -5.43
N ASN A 53 1.82 -3.15 -6.52
CA ASN A 53 1.59 -4.58 -6.69
C ASN A 53 2.91 -5.36 -6.75
N GLU A 54 3.92 -4.80 -7.42
CA GLU A 54 5.24 -5.43 -7.45
C GLU A 54 5.85 -5.53 -6.06
N LEU A 55 5.69 -4.47 -5.27
CA LEU A 55 6.19 -4.49 -3.89
C LEU A 55 5.47 -5.56 -3.07
N SER A 56 4.17 -5.71 -3.28
CA SER A 56 3.41 -6.75 -2.60
C SER A 56 3.98 -8.14 -2.91
N GLU A 57 4.31 -8.37 -4.17
CA GLU A 57 4.86 -9.65 -4.58
C GLU A 57 6.27 -9.87 -4.03
N GLU A 58 7.11 -8.83 -4.09
CA GLU A 58 8.51 -8.96 -3.68
C GLU A 58 8.68 -9.14 -2.18
N TYR A 59 7.90 -8.42 -1.38
CA TYR A 59 8.05 -8.51 0.06
C TYR A 59 7.23 -9.62 0.68
N GLY A 60 6.20 -10.08 -0.02
CA GLY A 60 5.41 -11.22 0.44
C GLY A 60 4.84 -11.00 1.84
N ASP A 61 5.09 -11.93 2.74
CA ASP A 61 4.55 -11.88 4.09
C ASP A 61 5.30 -10.97 5.05
N LYS A 62 6.38 -10.37 4.59
CA LYS A 62 7.19 -9.53 5.48
C LYS A 62 6.49 -8.24 5.86
N ILE A 63 5.64 -7.74 4.98
CA ILE A 63 4.89 -6.51 5.22
C ILE A 63 3.48 -6.66 4.67
N VAL A 64 2.61 -5.75 5.11
CA VAL A 64 1.29 -5.60 4.50
C VAL A 64 1.40 -4.52 3.43
N VAL A 65 0.96 -4.82 2.22
CA VAL A 65 0.87 -3.83 1.15
C VAL A 65 -0.59 -3.64 0.83
N ALA A 66 -1.10 -2.44 1.07
CA ALA A 66 -2.52 -2.15 0.94
C ALA A 66 -2.76 -0.92 0.07
N LYS A 67 -3.98 -0.77 -0.40
CA LYS A 67 -4.39 0.42 -1.12
C LYS A 67 -5.79 0.81 -0.67
N MET A 68 -6.08 2.11 -0.70
CA MET A 68 -7.37 2.63 -0.27
C MET A 68 -7.87 3.67 -1.27
N ASP A 69 -9.08 3.45 -1.77
CA ASP A 69 -9.77 4.40 -2.65
C ASP A 69 -10.31 5.54 -1.78
N VAL A 70 -9.79 6.74 -1.95
CA VAL A 70 -10.15 7.87 -1.10
C VAL A 70 -11.57 8.37 -1.34
N ASP A 71 -12.13 8.11 -2.52
CA ASP A 71 -13.50 8.54 -2.81
C ASP A 71 -14.53 7.72 -2.04
N SER A 72 -14.26 6.43 -1.90
CA SER A 72 -15.14 5.51 -1.18
C SER A 72 -14.86 5.48 0.32
N ASN A 73 -13.71 6.00 0.74
CA ASN A 73 -13.27 5.90 2.13
C ASN A 73 -12.71 7.24 2.60
N PRO A 74 -13.59 8.20 2.90
CA PRO A 74 -13.13 9.54 3.23
C PRO A 74 -12.58 9.72 4.65
N LEU A 75 -12.87 8.81 5.56
CA LEU A 75 -12.50 9.00 6.96
C LEU A 75 -11.01 8.84 7.21
N THR A 76 -10.43 7.75 6.71
CA THR A 76 -9.02 7.47 6.94
C THR A 76 -8.09 8.50 6.31
N PRO A 77 -8.31 8.91 5.04
CA PRO A 77 -7.47 9.98 4.47
C PRO A 77 -7.54 11.26 5.28
N GLY A 78 -8.75 11.62 5.75
CA GLY A 78 -8.90 12.82 6.57
C GLY A 78 -8.14 12.73 7.87
N LYS A 79 -8.14 11.55 8.47
CA LYS A 79 -7.46 11.32 9.74
C LYS A 79 -5.95 11.51 9.63
N PHE A 80 -5.37 11.13 8.50
CA PHE A 80 -3.93 11.26 8.29
C PHE A 80 -3.55 12.51 7.49
N GLY A 81 -4.49 13.39 7.24
CA GLY A 81 -4.21 14.64 6.55
C GLY A 81 -3.79 14.48 5.11
N ILE A 82 -4.33 13.47 4.43
CA ILE A 82 -4.02 13.23 3.03
C ILE A 82 -4.68 14.31 2.17
N ARG A 83 -3.89 15.08 1.44
CA ARG A 83 -4.39 16.16 0.60
C ARG A 83 -4.10 15.95 -0.88
N ASN A 84 -3.07 15.18 -1.17
CA ASN A 84 -2.66 14.92 -2.54
C ASN A 84 -2.59 13.43 -2.76
N ILE A 85 -2.88 12.97 -3.96
CA ILE A 85 -2.78 11.57 -4.32
C ILE A 85 -1.98 11.44 -5.60
N PRO A 86 -1.21 10.35 -5.75
CA PRO A 86 -1.07 9.28 -4.76
C PRO A 86 -0.23 9.72 -3.57
N THR A 87 -0.59 9.22 -2.41
CA THR A 87 0.23 9.34 -1.21
C THR A 87 0.38 7.94 -0.65
N ILE A 88 1.63 7.57 -0.36
CA ILE A 88 1.94 6.29 0.25
C ILE A 88 2.32 6.56 1.70
N LEU A 89 1.60 5.95 2.63
CA LEU A 89 1.96 6.02 4.04
C LEU A 89 2.63 4.73 4.45
N PHE A 90 3.63 4.85 5.31
CA PHE A 90 4.40 3.72 5.82
C PHE A 90 4.16 3.61 7.32
N PHE A 91 3.81 2.42 7.77
CA PHE A 91 3.46 2.17 9.17
C PHE A 91 4.38 1.13 9.77
N LYS A 92 4.72 1.34 11.04
CA LYS A 92 5.47 0.37 11.82
C LYS A 92 4.94 0.41 13.24
N ASP A 93 4.68 -0.76 13.81
CA ASP A 93 4.18 -0.88 15.18
C ASP A 93 2.90 -0.07 15.40
N GLY A 94 2.05 -0.02 14.39
CA GLY A 94 0.76 0.66 14.48
C GLY A 94 0.80 2.15 14.31
N GLU A 95 1.97 2.73 13.95
CA GLU A 95 2.12 4.17 13.82
C GLU A 95 2.72 4.55 12.49
N MET A 96 2.37 5.74 12.00
CA MET A 96 2.94 6.22 10.74
C MET A 96 4.41 6.55 10.94
N ALA A 97 5.24 5.90 10.13
CA ALA A 97 6.69 6.04 10.21
C ALA A 97 7.25 6.92 9.09
N ASP A 98 6.60 6.96 7.93
CA ASP A 98 7.11 7.71 6.78
C ASP A 98 5.98 7.97 5.81
N LYS A 99 6.24 8.84 4.83
CA LYS A 99 5.25 9.25 3.85
C LYS A 99 5.94 9.58 2.53
N GLN A 100 5.30 9.25 1.42
CA GLN A 100 5.76 9.63 0.09
C GLN A 100 4.59 10.18 -0.69
N VAL A 101 4.68 11.43 -1.14
CA VAL A 101 3.64 12.06 -1.95
C VAL A 101 4.10 12.06 -3.40
N GLY A 102 3.20 11.66 -4.31
CA GLY A 102 3.48 11.65 -5.74
C GLY A 102 4.14 10.38 -6.22
N VAL A 103 4.37 10.32 -7.54
CA VAL A 103 4.96 9.15 -8.17
C VAL A 103 6.47 9.19 -8.02
N VAL A 104 7.04 8.07 -7.56
CA VAL A 104 8.49 7.89 -7.47
C VAL A 104 8.82 6.52 -8.01
N PRO A 105 10.10 6.27 -8.36
CA PRO A 105 10.50 4.92 -8.80
C PRO A 105 10.31 3.90 -7.68
N LYS A 106 10.13 2.65 -8.09
CA LYS A 106 9.97 1.55 -7.12
C LYS A 106 11.12 1.50 -6.12
N SER A 107 12.34 1.79 -6.57
CA SER A 107 13.51 1.74 -5.69
C SER A 107 13.41 2.71 -4.53
N ALA A 108 12.77 3.86 -4.73
CA ALA A 108 12.59 4.84 -3.65
C ALA A 108 11.64 4.30 -2.59
N LEU A 109 10.56 3.64 -3.01
CA LEU A 109 9.61 3.03 -2.09
C LEU A 109 10.24 1.85 -1.37
N ALA A 110 10.95 1.01 -2.11
CA ALA A 110 11.62 -0.16 -1.54
C ALA A 110 12.61 0.25 -0.45
N LYS A 111 13.33 1.33 -0.67
CA LYS A 111 14.28 1.82 0.32
C LYS A 111 13.59 2.19 1.62
N LYS A 112 12.44 2.84 1.52
CA LYS A 112 11.66 3.21 2.71
C LYS A 112 11.11 1.98 3.40
N VAL A 113 10.65 0.98 2.65
CA VAL A 113 10.17 -0.28 3.22
C VAL A 113 11.31 -0.99 3.95
N ASP A 114 12.47 -1.07 3.32
CA ASP A 114 13.63 -1.72 3.94
C ASP A 114 14.00 -1.08 5.27
N GLY A 115 13.80 0.22 5.38
CA GLY A 115 14.05 0.94 6.63
C GLY A 115 13.10 0.57 7.75
N LEU A 116 11.99 -0.09 7.44
CA LEU A 116 11.03 -0.52 8.45
C LEU A 116 11.30 -1.94 8.95
N LEU A 117 12.08 -2.70 8.22
CA LEU A 117 12.31 -4.12 8.52
C LEU A 117 13.42 -4.35 9.56
#